data_6b0a1e269c6e0293c0edb778035bcd12
#
_entry.id   6b0a1e269c6e0293c0edb778035bcd12
#
_cell.length_a   1.000
_cell.length_b   1.000
_cell.length_c   1.000
_cell.angle_alpha   90.00
_cell.angle_beta   90.00
_cell.angle_gamma   90.00
#
_symmetry.space_group_name_H-M   'P 1'
#
loop_
_entity.id
_entity.type
_entity.pdbx_description
1 polymer ?
#
loop_
_entity_poly.entity_id
_entity_poly.type
_entity_poly.pdbx_seq_one_letter_code
_entity_poly.pdbx_strand_id
1 'polypeptide(L)'
;GTSMTKKKKRLLVVVVLAVVLVALLARPVVNLVIEWLDPGQAPLNDLFKLKKNEVALVINDEQSKEKGYEAEGEIYVPASVASTYMDQRIYVDTVESSLSYVTSGGVILAQAGEVSYQVGKETQNAKKPILQKKDDAFYVSLSFIKEHTSCYYKTYQNPKRLVIMSDRSASYTMASLTEDTRVRKGPNKKYKYFVELAKGTRVFVETDKKKENDYTAVTTQDGIAGYVPSDRLQGQKETAWRFDKEPESFTQLKTKGQVCLGWHQVTNETSSGQLPSLIQSAKAMNVISPTWYALSDNTGKFSSLANSSYVAQAHAQGKQVWGLINDFGKGIKLSKVLGVTSNRNRLVNGLVATAIQHELDGINIDFEHVTKDTAPAYLEFLRELTLKCHANDLIVSVDNYSPASYNAYYDLEEQGRIVDYVILMAYDEHYNGSEESGSVSSLPFVKEGVKNVLAKVPAERTVVALPFYTRLWKEVKGKKPHPEAYGMSGAESVVRANDASPKWDEATGQYYAEFKSSGATYKIWLEEETSLKKKLEVVKKSKTAGVAFWKLGFERAVTWTTIADAVRGW
;
A
#
# COMPACT_ATOMS: atom_id res chain seq x y z
N GLY A 1 2.23 -74.36 60.09
CA GLY A 1 1.70 -73.89 58.84
C GLY A 1 0.70 -74.87 58.25
N THR A 2 -0.51 -74.42 58.08
CA THR A 2 -1.58 -75.23 57.45
C THR A 2 -1.33 -75.23 55.93
N SER A 3 -0.93 -76.40 55.37
CA SER A 3 -0.86 -76.57 53.92
C SER A 3 -2.28 -76.70 53.35
N MET A 4 -2.59 -75.98 52.34
CA MET A 4 -3.86 -76.08 51.63
C MET A 4 -4.01 -77.45 50.98
N THR A 5 -5.20 -78.11 51.19
CA THR A 5 -5.51 -79.33 50.50
C THR A 5 -5.49 -79.20 48.98
N LYS A 6 -5.18 -80.31 48.28
CA LYS A 6 -5.19 -80.31 46.82
C LYS A 6 -6.45 -79.73 46.20
N LYS A 7 -7.60 -79.98 46.84
CA LYS A 7 -8.90 -79.49 46.41
C LYS A 7 -9.02 -77.95 46.53
N LYS A 8 -8.52 -77.38 47.64
CA LYS A 8 -8.48 -75.91 47.85
C LYS A 8 -7.52 -75.24 46.90
N LYS A 9 -6.34 -75.84 46.59
CA LYS A 9 -5.43 -75.35 45.64
C LYS A 9 -5.99 -75.28 44.20
N ARG A 10 -6.75 -76.37 43.84
CA ARG A 10 -7.42 -76.40 42.52
C ARG A 10 -8.53 -75.37 42.45
N LEU A 11 -9.29 -75.13 43.49
CA LEU A 11 -10.35 -74.13 43.57
C LEU A 11 -9.73 -72.73 43.46
N LEU A 12 -8.64 -72.47 44.14
CA LEU A 12 -7.93 -71.16 44.04
C LEU A 12 -7.39 -70.89 42.62
N VAL A 13 -6.83 -71.89 41.96
CA VAL A 13 -6.36 -71.75 40.57
C VAL A 13 -7.54 -71.49 39.64
N VAL A 14 -8.68 -72.15 39.81
CA VAL A 14 -9.87 -71.90 38.97
C VAL A 14 -10.39 -70.49 39.19
N VAL A 15 -10.47 -70.03 40.47
CA VAL A 15 -10.89 -68.67 40.78
C VAL A 15 -9.93 -67.62 40.17
N VAL A 16 -8.64 -67.81 40.31
CA VAL A 16 -7.66 -66.90 39.72
C VAL A 16 -7.76 -66.89 38.21
N LEU A 17 -7.91 -68.03 37.55
CA LEU A 17 -8.12 -68.13 36.12
C LEU A 17 -9.42 -67.44 35.66
N ALA A 18 -10.50 -67.60 36.44
CA ALA A 18 -11.75 -66.92 36.14
C ALA A 18 -11.64 -65.39 36.26
N VAL A 19 -10.93 -64.90 37.30
CA VAL A 19 -10.70 -63.46 37.48
C VAL A 19 -9.84 -62.89 36.33
N VAL A 20 -8.79 -63.61 35.94
CA VAL A 20 -7.93 -63.20 34.80
C VAL A 20 -8.71 -63.21 33.51
N LEU A 21 -9.57 -64.21 33.28
CA LEU A 21 -10.41 -64.30 32.10
C LEU A 21 -11.43 -63.15 32.04
N VAL A 22 -12.07 -62.82 33.16
CA VAL A 22 -12.98 -61.67 33.25
C VAL A 22 -12.24 -60.35 32.98
N ALA A 23 -11.05 -60.21 33.55
CA ALA A 23 -10.22 -59.02 33.30
C ALA A 23 -9.81 -58.90 31.83
N LEU A 24 -9.43 -60.02 31.19
CA LEU A 24 -9.06 -60.05 29.76
C LEU A 24 -10.25 -59.77 28.85
N LEU A 25 -11.45 -60.25 29.16
CA LEU A 25 -12.70 -59.99 28.41
C LEU A 25 -13.25 -58.59 28.67
N ALA A 26 -13.04 -58.03 29.85
CA ALA A 26 -13.50 -56.69 30.19
C ALA A 26 -12.64 -55.60 29.53
N ARG A 27 -11.34 -55.86 29.26
CA ARG A 27 -10.44 -54.89 28.65
C ARG A 27 -10.93 -54.33 27.30
N PRO A 28 -11.34 -55.16 26.31
CA PRO A 28 -11.87 -54.65 25.05
C PRO A 28 -13.16 -53.84 25.25
N VAL A 29 -14.02 -54.24 26.17
CA VAL A 29 -15.26 -53.55 26.46
C VAL A 29 -14.98 -52.22 27.16
N VAL A 30 -14.06 -52.17 28.11
CA VAL A 30 -13.63 -50.92 28.77
C VAL A 30 -12.99 -49.98 27.75
N ASN A 31 -12.15 -50.48 26.87
CA ASN A 31 -11.54 -49.67 25.80
C ASN A 31 -12.61 -49.15 24.85
N LEU A 32 -13.59 -49.96 24.46
CA LEU A 32 -14.75 -49.54 23.64
C LEU A 32 -15.56 -48.45 24.35
N VAL A 33 -15.79 -48.60 25.65
CA VAL A 33 -16.53 -47.61 26.45
C VAL A 33 -15.73 -46.32 26.57
N ILE A 34 -14.42 -46.42 26.78
CA ILE A 34 -13.53 -45.24 26.80
C ILE A 34 -13.52 -44.55 25.46
N GLU A 35 -13.48 -45.29 24.35
CA GLU A 35 -13.55 -44.71 22.98
C GLU A 35 -14.90 -44.07 22.70
N TRP A 36 -15.99 -44.55 23.34
CA TRP A 36 -17.33 -44.00 23.24
C TRP A 36 -17.55 -42.79 24.16
N LEU A 37 -16.79 -42.69 25.27
CA LEU A 37 -16.88 -41.57 26.19
C LEU A 37 -16.22 -40.34 25.60
N ASP A 38 -17.06 -39.38 25.22
CA ASP A 38 -16.58 -38.06 24.84
C ASP A 38 -15.98 -37.40 26.10
N PRO A 39 -14.74 -36.85 26.03
CA PRO A 39 -14.12 -36.20 27.17
C PRO A 39 -14.83 -34.90 27.60
N GLY A 40 -15.84 -34.46 26.86
CA GLY A 40 -16.64 -33.29 27.18
C GLY A 40 -16.19 -32.03 26.46
N GLN A 41 -16.80 -30.92 26.85
CA GLN A 41 -16.59 -29.63 26.25
C GLN A 41 -15.48 -28.86 26.99
N ALA A 42 -14.59 -28.24 26.23
CA ALA A 42 -13.59 -27.32 26.75
C ALA A 42 -14.18 -25.91 26.77
N PRO A 43 -13.80 -25.07 27.74
CA PRO A 43 -14.15 -23.66 27.67
C PRO A 43 -13.44 -23.00 26.51
N LEU A 44 -14.14 -22.11 25.79
CA LEU A 44 -13.54 -21.39 24.65
C LEU A 44 -12.34 -20.55 25.05
N ASN A 45 -12.25 -20.17 26.32
CA ASN A 45 -11.08 -19.41 26.79
C ASN A 45 -9.78 -20.24 26.85
N ASP A 46 -9.87 -21.55 26.73
CA ASP A 46 -8.67 -22.38 26.48
C ASP A 46 -8.03 -22.03 25.13
N LEU A 47 -8.85 -21.64 24.17
CA LEU A 47 -8.39 -21.21 22.84
C LEU A 47 -7.95 -19.75 22.84
N PHE A 48 -8.80 -18.84 23.34
CA PHE A 48 -8.59 -17.41 23.23
C PHE A 48 -7.67 -16.83 24.32
N LYS A 49 -7.59 -17.47 25.48
CA LYS A 49 -6.68 -17.12 26.59
C LYS A 49 -6.81 -15.66 27.02
N LEU A 50 -8.05 -15.20 27.18
CA LEU A 50 -8.35 -13.83 27.56
C LEU A 50 -8.30 -13.63 29.07
N LYS A 51 -7.72 -12.49 29.48
CA LYS A 51 -7.87 -11.95 30.82
C LYS A 51 -9.15 -11.12 30.88
N LYS A 52 -9.52 -10.67 32.09
CA LYS A 52 -10.72 -9.85 32.28
C LYS A 52 -10.69 -8.61 31.40
N ASN A 53 -11.80 -8.32 30.75
CA ASN A 53 -12.01 -7.19 29.84
C ASN A 53 -11.19 -7.22 28.53
N GLU A 54 -10.43 -8.28 28.28
CA GLU A 54 -9.80 -8.46 26.99
C GLU A 54 -10.78 -8.94 25.93
N VAL A 55 -10.54 -8.55 24.69
CA VAL A 55 -11.32 -8.95 23.51
C VAL A 55 -10.39 -9.66 22.53
N ALA A 56 -10.74 -10.90 22.17
CA ALA A 56 -9.96 -11.63 21.18
C ALA A 56 -10.17 -11.05 19.78
N LEU A 57 -9.12 -11.06 18.97
CA LEU A 57 -9.17 -10.62 17.59
C LEU A 57 -8.83 -11.79 16.68
N VAL A 58 -9.71 -12.06 15.72
CA VAL A 58 -9.52 -13.07 14.67
C VAL A 58 -9.49 -12.32 13.35
N ILE A 59 -8.39 -12.41 12.64
CA ILE A 59 -8.15 -11.63 11.42
C ILE A 59 -7.94 -12.59 10.26
N ASN A 60 -8.80 -12.50 9.25
CA ASN A 60 -8.72 -13.35 8.06
C ASN A 60 -8.57 -14.84 8.41
N ASP A 61 -9.48 -15.37 9.26
CA ASP A 61 -9.52 -16.73 9.78
C ASP A 61 -8.39 -17.16 10.73
N GLU A 62 -7.53 -16.22 11.15
CA GLU A 62 -6.45 -16.51 12.09
C GLU A 62 -6.58 -15.70 13.38
N GLN A 63 -6.39 -16.35 14.52
CA GLN A 63 -6.37 -15.67 15.80
C GLN A 63 -5.10 -14.81 15.92
N SER A 64 -5.30 -13.51 16.17
CA SER A 64 -4.19 -12.58 16.42
C SER A 64 -3.61 -12.78 17.82
N LYS A 65 -2.31 -12.52 17.95
CA LYS A 65 -1.64 -12.42 19.26
C LYS A 65 -2.05 -11.16 20.00
N GLU A 66 -2.42 -10.11 19.27
CA GLU A 66 -2.89 -8.86 19.84
C GLU A 66 -4.35 -8.98 20.25
N LYS A 67 -4.70 -8.25 21.30
CA LYS A 67 -6.06 -8.26 21.86
C LYS A 67 -6.56 -6.84 22.01
N GLY A 68 -7.88 -6.67 21.82
CA GLY A 68 -8.57 -5.47 22.22
C GLY A 68 -8.95 -5.52 23.70
N TYR A 69 -9.62 -4.49 24.16
CA TYR A 69 -10.21 -4.48 25.49
C TYR A 69 -11.55 -3.77 25.47
N GLU A 70 -12.35 -4.06 26.49
CA GLU A 70 -13.63 -3.39 26.73
C GLU A 70 -13.53 -2.52 27.97
N ALA A 71 -13.94 -1.27 27.86
CA ALA A 71 -14.04 -0.35 28.97
C ALA A 71 -15.34 0.43 28.87
N GLU A 72 -16.13 0.44 29.94
CA GLU A 72 -17.40 1.19 30.02
C GLU A 72 -18.35 0.92 28.84
N GLY A 73 -18.41 -0.33 28.41
CA GLY A 73 -19.29 -0.76 27.32
C GLY A 73 -18.75 -0.52 25.91
N GLU A 74 -17.55 0.06 25.77
CA GLU A 74 -16.91 0.29 24.48
C GLU A 74 -15.76 -0.68 24.25
N ILE A 75 -15.70 -1.23 23.04
CA ILE A 75 -14.56 -2.07 22.60
C ILE A 75 -13.51 -1.16 21.97
N TYR A 76 -12.27 -1.36 22.36
CA TYR A 76 -11.12 -0.68 21.82
C TYR A 76 -10.19 -1.67 21.13
N VAL A 77 -9.83 -1.35 19.89
CA VAL A 77 -8.98 -2.20 19.03
C VAL A 77 -7.59 -1.58 18.97
N PRO A 78 -6.50 -2.38 19.07
CA PRO A 78 -5.17 -1.83 18.92
C PRO A 78 -5.06 -0.99 17.64
N ALA A 79 -4.45 0.17 17.72
CA ALA A 79 -4.29 1.08 16.58
C ALA A 79 -3.61 0.40 15.38
N SER A 80 -2.62 -0.45 15.66
CA SER A 80 -1.93 -1.25 14.63
C SER A 80 -2.88 -2.17 13.88
N VAL A 81 -3.82 -2.82 14.58
CA VAL A 81 -4.84 -3.67 13.95
C VAL A 81 -5.84 -2.84 13.17
N ALA A 82 -6.33 -1.75 13.77
CA ALA A 82 -7.30 -0.87 13.11
C ALA A 82 -6.75 -0.31 11.81
N SER A 83 -5.53 0.20 11.82
CA SER A 83 -4.90 0.80 10.63
C SER A 83 -4.48 -0.23 9.58
N THR A 84 -3.99 -1.40 10.00
CA THR A 84 -3.50 -2.42 9.07
C THR A 84 -4.61 -3.27 8.47
N TYR A 85 -5.61 -3.64 9.28
CA TYR A 85 -6.60 -4.63 8.87
C TYR A 85 -8.02 -4.12 8.74
N MET A 86 -8.33 -2.94 9.26
CA MET A 86 -9.70 -2.42 9.22
C MET A 86 -9.85 -1.23 8.27
N ASP A 87 -9.07 -0.17 8.46
CA ASP A 87 -9.04 0.96 7.52
C ASP A 87 -7.69 1.68 7.61
N GLN A 88 -6.90 1.63 6.52
CA GLN A 88 -5.59 2.27 6.49
C GLN A 88 -5.64 3.80 6.60
N ARG A 89 -6.82 4.42 6.44
CA ARG A 89 -6.98 5.87 6.61
C ARG A 89 -7.03 6.29 8.08
N ILE A 90 -7.13 5.35 9.00
CA ILE A 90 -6.97 5.63 10.43
C ILE A 90 -5.48 5.87 10.69
N TYR A 91 -5.11 7.11 10.93
CA TYR A 91 -3.72 7.49 11.21
C TYR A 91 -3.57 7.90 12.67
N VAL A 92 -2.73 7.17 13.41
CA VAL A 92 -2.45 7.45 14.81
C VAL A 92 -1.04 8.03 14.95
N ASP A 93 -0.98 9.26 15.45
CA ASP A 93 0.25 9.97 15.76
C ASP A 93 0.64 9.66 17.21
N THR A 94 1.72 8.87 17.38
CA THR A 94 2.19 8.46 18.70
C THR A 94 2.96 9.56 19.42
N VAL A 95 3.41 10.60 18.72
CA VAL A 95 4.14 11.74 19.31
C VAL A 95 3.16 12.71 19.98
N GLU A 96 2.11 13.09 19.26
CA GLU A 96 1.10 14.02 19.77
C GLU A 96 -0.14 13.32 20.35
N SER A 97 -0.13 12.00 20.39
CA SER A 97 -1.23 11.18 20.95
C SER A 97 -2.57 11.53 20.33
N SER A 98 -2.64 11.53 19.00
CA SER A 98 -3.83 11.91 18.25
C SER A 98 -4.14 10.94 17.13
N LEU A 99 -5.42 10.91 16.74
CA LEU A 99 -5.91 10.17 15.57
C LEU A 99 -6.39 11.17 14.54
N SER A 100 -5.98 10.98 13.29
CA SER A 100 -6.45 11.74 12.15
C SER A 100 -7.19 10.81 11.19
N TYR A 101 -8.34 11.26 10.68
CA TYR A 101 -9.13 10.50 9.70
C TYR A 101 -9.79 11.49 8.73
N VAL A 102 -9.46 11.38 7.45
CA VAL A 102 -9.97 12.30 6.43
C VAL A 102 -11.33 11.85 5.92
N THR A 103 -12.30 12.75 5.97
CA THR A 103 -13.65 12.56 5.40
C THR A 103 -13.93 13.67 4.40
N SER A 104 -15.00 13.52 3.62
CA SER A 104 -15.46 14.58 2.72
C SER A 104 -15.86 15.87 3.45
N GLY A 105 -16.25 15.75 4.72
CA GLY A 105 -16.65 16.90 5.56
C GLY A 105 -15.50 17.59 6.29
N GLY A 106 -14.29 17.05 6.22
CA GLY A 106 -13.13 17.59 6.90
C GLY A 106 -12.25 16.50 7.50
N VAL A 107 -11.13 16.92 8.08
CA VAL A 107 -10.24 16.03 8.79
C VAL A 107 -10.75 15.85 10.22
N ILE A 108 -11.05 14.62 10.62
CA ILE A 108 -11.34 14.30 12.01
C ILE A 108 -10.02 14.25 12.76
N LEU A 109 -9.92 15.01 13.85
CA LEU A 109 -8.77 15.01 14.75
C LEU A 109 -9.24 14.75 16.18
N ALA A 110 -8.80 13.64 16.75
CA ALA A 110 -9.17 13.22 18.10
C ALA A 110 -7.92 13.04 18.97
N GLN A 111 -7.93 13.63 20.18
CA GLN A 111 -6.87 13.45 21.15
C GLN A 111 -7.15 12.23 22.03
N ALA A 112 -6.10 11.55 22.45
CA ALA A 112 -6.24 10.39 23.33
C ALA A 112 -6.94 10.76 24.64
N GLY A 113 -7.92 9.96 25.04
CA GLY A 113 -8.65 10.13 26.29
C GLY A 113 -9.78 11.16 26.27
N GLU A 114 -9.97 11.88 25.16
CA GLU A 114 -10.97 12.94 25.06
C GLU A 114 -12.18 12.50 24.22
N VAL A 115 -13.39 12.85 24.67
CA VAL A 115 -14.63 12.62 23.91
C VAL A 115 -14.86 13.72 22.89
N SER A 116 -14.33 14.92 23.12
CA SER A 116 -14.41 16.03 22.19
C SER A 116 -13.38 15.83 21.07
N TYR A 117 -13.78 16.08 19.82
CA TYR A 117 -12.93 15.97 18.65
C TYR A 117 -13.26 17.04 17.62
N GLN A 118 -12.33 17.31 16.72
CA GLN A 118 -12.51 18.28 15.65
C GLN A 118 -12.92 17.58 14.35
N VAL A 119 -13.81 18.20 13.57
CA VAL A 119 -14.06 17.88 12.17
C VAL A 119 -13.87 19.16 11.38
N GLY A 120 -12.74 19.29 10.72
CA GLY A 120 -12.33 20.57 10.15
C GLY A 120 -12.19 21.61 11.26
N LYS A 121 -13.00 22.67 11.22
CA LYS A 121 -13.01 23.74 12.24
C LYS A 121 -14.07 23.54 13.32
N GLU A 122 -14.94 22.56 13.18
CA GLU A 122 -16.05 22.33 14.13
C GLU A 122 -15.64 21.36 15.22
N THR A 123 -16.13 21.61 16.44
CA THR A 123 -15.96 20.71 17.58
C THR A 123 -17.20 19.83 17.70
N GLN A 124 -17.00 18.53 17.85
CA GLN A 124 -18.05 17.55 18.10
C GLN A 124 -17.68 16.70 19.32
N ASN A 125 -18.67 15.96 19.83
CA ASN A 125 -18.46 15.08 20.96
C ASN A 125 -18.91 13.67 20.64
N ALA A 126 -18.05 12.69 20.89
CA ALA A 126 -18.39 11.29 20.87
C ALA A 126 -18.95 10.86 22.23
N LYS A 127 -19.63 9.73 22.29
CA LYS A 127 -20.10 9.15 23.56
C LYS A 127 -18.95 8.66 24.42
N LYS A 128 -17.92 8.12 23.80
CA LYS A 128 -16.70 7.60 24.41
C LYS A 128 -15.49 8.13 23.65
N PRO A 129 -14.31 8.24 24.27
CA PRO A 129 -13.11 8.67 23.56
C PRO A 129 -12.88 7.85 22.30
N ILE A 130 -12.56 8.50 21.18
CA ILE A 130 -12.25 7.84 19.90
C ILE A 130 -10.92 7.12 19.99
N LEU A 131 -9.94 7.74 20.65
CA LEU A 131 -8.60 7.21 20.83
C LEU A 131 -8.29 7.10 22.33
N GLN A 132 -7.72 5.96 22.72
CA GLN A 132 -7.27 5.74 24.09
C GLN A 132 -5.80 5.30 24.08
N LYS A 133 -5.08 5.73 25.10
CA LYS A 133 -3.73 5.25 25.38
C LYS A 133 -3.76 4.38 26.63
N LYS A 134 -3.26 3.16 26.53
CA LYS A 134 -3.20 2.20 27.63
C LYS A 134 -1.88 1.44 27.57
N ASP A 135 -1.10 1.47 28.65
CA ASP A 135 0.20 0.78 28.74
C ASP A 135 1.13 1.13 27.55
N ASP A 136 1.23 2.42 27.24
CA ASP A 136 2.02 2.95 26.12
C ASP A 136 1.59 2.50 24.70
N ALA A 137 0.45 1.84 24.59
CA ALA A 137 -0.16 1.46 23.32
C ALA A 137 -1.43 2.28 23.06
N PHE A 138 -1.73 2.48 21.78
CA PHE A 138 -2.92 3.22 21.36
C PHE A 138 -4.01 2.27 20.88
N TYR A 139 -5.25 2.62 21.18
CA TYR A 139 -6.44 1.84 20.84
C TYR A 139 -7.51 2.75 20.26
N VAL A 140 -8.23 2.24 19.27
CA VAL A 140 -9.28 2.97 18.55
C VAL A 140 -10.65 2.41 18.92
N SER A 141 -11.60 3.29 19.17
CA SER A 141 -12.99 2.96 19.48
C SER A 141 -13.64 2.19 18.32
N LEU A 142 -14.27 1.04 18.64
CA LEU A 142 -14.99 0.26 17.63
C LEU A 142 -16.22 1.02 17.11
N SER A 143 -16.86 1.85 17.94
CA SER A 143 -17.97 2.71 17.50
C SER A 143 -17.55 3.69 16.43
N PHE A 144 -16.36 4.28 16.57
CA PHE A 144 -15.77 5.14 15.54
C PHE A 144 -15.52 4.37 14.24
N ILE A 145 -14.93 3.18 14.35
CA ILE A 145 -14.63 2.33 13.19
C ILE A 145 -15.93 1.96 12.47
N LYS A 146 -16.98 1.61 13.20
CA LYS A 146 -18.29 1.28 12.63
C LYS A 146 -18.90 2.46 11.90
N GLU A 147 -18.83 3.65 12.48
CA GLU A 147 -19.44 4.86 11.93
C GLU A 147 -18.76 5.34 10.65
N HIS A 148 -17.42 5.28 10.59
CA HIS A 148 -16.65 5.97 9.56
C HIS A 148 -16.00 5.06 8.53
N THR A 149 -15.91 3.76 8.77
CA THR A 149 -15.19 2.86 7.86
C THR A 149 -16.10 1.91 7.10
N SER A 150 -15.57 1.31 6.04
CA SER A 150 -16.22 0.27 5.24
C SER A 150 -15.65 -1.12 5.51
N CYS A 151 -14.95 -1.31 6.62
CA CYS A 151 -14.38 -2.60 6.96
C CYS A 151 -15.44 -3.63 7.30
N TYR A 152 -15.09 -4.90 7.12
CA TYR A 152 -15.96 -6.00 7.54
C TYR A 152 -15.49 -6.50 8.90
N TYR A 153 -16.40 -6.51 9.89
CA TYR A 153 -16.19 -7.19 11.15
C TYR A 153 -17.52 -7.67 11.75
N LYS A 154 -17.43 -8.68 12.61
CA LYS A 154 -18.53 -9.11 13.47
C LYS A 154 -18.03 -9.31 14.88
N THR A 155 -18.90 -8.98 15.86
CA THR A 155 -18.64 -9.15 17.29
C THR A 155 -19.38 -10.38 17.79
N TYR A 156 -18.71 -11.18 18.59
CA TYR A 156 -19.26 -12.38 19.23
C TYR A 156 -19.02 -12.32 20.74
N GLN A 157 -19.84 -13.07 21.48
CA GLN A 157 -19.81 -13.11 22.94
C GLN A 157 -19.36 -14.49 23.44
N ASN A 158 -18.98 -14.57 24.72
CA ASN A 158 -18.70 -15.80 25.46
C ASN A 158 -17.58 -16.67 24.82
N PRO A 159 -16.34 -16.20 24.73
CA PRO A 159 -15.84 -14.91 25.18
C PRO A 159 -16.03 -13.82 24.12
N LYS A 160 -15.92 -12.58 24.55
CA LYS A 160 -16.02 -11.44 23.65
C LYS A 160 -14.87 -11.46 22.67
N ARG A 161 -15.23 -11.41 21.39
CA ARG A 161 -14.25 -11.46 20.29
C ARG A 161 -14.76 -10.75 19.07
N LEU A 162 -13.81 -10.34 18.25
CA LEU A 162 -14.04 -9.62 17.01
C LEU A 162 -13.44 -10.41 15.85
N VAL A 163 -14.24 -10.71 14.84
CA VAL A 163 -13.78 -11.35 13.60
C VAL A 163 -13.71 -10.27 12.51
N ILE A 164 -12.52 -10.08 11.96
CA ILE A 164 -12.23 -9.05 10.97
C ILE A 164 -11.81 -9.72 9.66
N MET A 165 -12.43 -9.34 8.55
CA MET A 165 -12.02 -9.75 7.20
C MET A 165 -11.42 -8.53 6.50
N SER A 166 -10.14 -8.54 6.22
CA SER A 166 -9.40 -7.36 5.76
C SER A 166 -9.03 -7.39 4.29
N ASP A 167 -8.74 -8.57 3.73
CA ASP A 167 -8.22 -8.68 2.38
C ASP A 167 -9.35 -8.92 1.37
N ARG A 168 -9.64 -7.90 0.57
CA ARG A 168 -10.68 -7.94 -0.46
C ARG A 168 -10.30 -8.78 -1.67
N SER A 169 -9.01 -9.05 -1.85
CA SER A 169 -8.49 -9.84 -2.98
C SER A 169 -8.27 -11.31 -2.63
N ALA A 170 -8.30 -11.67 -1.34
CA ALA A 170 -8.03 -13.02 -0.88
C ALA A 170 -9.21 -13.95 -1.15
N SER A 171 -8.90 -15.20 -1.44
CA SER A 171 -9.85 -16.30 -1.40
C SER A 171 -9.52 -17.24 -0.25
N TYR A 172 -10.55 -17.89 0.26
CA TYR A 172 -10.46 -18.82 1.39
C TYR A 172 -10.98 -20.18 0.96
N THR A 173 -10.31 -21.25 1.38
CA THR A 173 -10.83 -22.59 1.19
C THR A 173 -11.94 -22.80 2.20
N MET A 174 -13.15 -23.01 1.72
CA MET A 174 -14.33 -23.26 2.59
C MET A 174 -15.01 -24.57 2.23
N ALA A 175 -15.62 -25.18 3.22
CA ALA A 175 -16.40 -26.39 3.04
C ALA A 175 -17.62 -26.38 3.97
N SER A 176 -18.62 -27.19 3.65
CA SER A 176 -19.81 -27.37 4.48
C SER A 176 -19.75 -28.69 5.24
N LEU A 177 -20.35 -28.71 6.42
CA LEU A 177 -20.46 -29.94 7.22
C LEU A 177 -21.58 -30.84 6.69
N THR A 178 -21.31 -32.13 6.59
CA THR A 178 -22.28 -33.14 6.12
C THR A 178 -23.28 -33.53 7.19
N GLU A 179 -22.91 -33.36 8.44
CA GLU A 179 -23.70 -33.70 9.65
C GLU A 179 -23.35 -32.74 10.79
N ASP A 180 -24.16 -32.78 11.86
CA ASP A 180 -23.80 -32.12 13.10
C ASP A 180 -22.44 -32.64 13.57
N THR A 181 -21.49 -31.72 13.82
CA THR A 181 -20.09 -32.08 14.04
C THR A 181 -19.49 -31.24 15.16
N ARG A 182 -18.72 -31.90 16.01
CA ARG A 182 -17.97 -31.24 17.08
C ARG A 182 -16.62 -30.79 16.58
N VAL A 183 -16.26 -29.53 16.86
CA VAL A 183 -14.94 -28.97 16.58
C VAL A 183 -14.07 -29.19 17.81
N ARG A 184 -13.01 -29.98 17.67
CA ARG A 184 -12.19 -30.43 18.81
C ARG A 184 -10.90 -29.63 18.92
N LYS A 185 -10.32 -29.62 20.12
CA LYS A 185 -9.02 -28.99 20.40
C LYS A 185 -7.87 -29.62 19.62
N GLY A 186 -7.97 -30.88 19.30
CA GLY A 186 -6.92 -31.63 18.60
C GLY A 186 -7.52 -32.69 17.65
N PRO A 187 -6.67 -33.30 16.83
CA PRO A 187 -7.10 -34.19 15.75
C PRO A 187 -7.40 -35.61 16.24
N ASN A 188 -8.29 -35.77 17.21
CA ASN A 188 -8.68 -37.06 17.75
C ASN A 188 -9.93 -36.93 18.61
N LYS A 189 -10.74 -37.99 18.72
CA LYS A 189 -11.89 -38.07 19.61
C LYS A 189 -11.56 -37.92 21.11
N LYS A 190 -10.32 -38.14 21.46
CA LYS A 190 -9.85 -38.02 22.86
C LYS A 190 -9.68 -36.55 23.30
N TYR A 191 -9.67 -35.63 22.38
CA TYR A 191 -9.60 -34.19 22.69
C TYR A 191 -11.00 -33.67 22.99
N LYS A 192 -11.11 -32.80 23.98
CA LYS A 192 -12.32 -32.05 24.25
C LYS A 192 -12.73 -31.23 23.02
N TYR A 193 -14.03 -31.00 22.88
CA TYR A 193 -14.54 -30.16 21.79
C TYR A 193 -14.84 -28.75 22.30
N PHE A 194 -14.71 -27.77 21.44
CA PHE A 194 -15.04 -26.38 21.74
C PHE A 194 -16.52 -26.09 21.48
N VAL A 195 -17.03 -26.55 20.36
CA VAL A 195 -18.37 -26.22 19.87
C VAL A 195 -18.89 -27.36 19.00
N GLU A 196 -20.22 -27.50 18.98
CA GLU A 196 -20.94 -28.37 18.07
C GLU A 196 -21.60 -27.51 16.99
N LEU A 197 -21.33 -27.81 15.73
CA LEU A 197 -21.85 -27.09 14.56
C LEU A 197 -22.92 -27.95 13.88
N ALA A 198 -23.98 -27.29 13.43
CA ALA A 198 -25.06 -27.97 12.71
C ALA A 198 -24.63 -28.40 11.32
N LYS A 199 -25.26 -29.46 10.80
CA LYS A 199 -25.19 -29.88 9.40
C LYS A 199 -25.34 -28.66 8.47
N GLY A 200 -24.50 -28.57 7.45
CA GLY A 200 -24.55 -27.49 6.47
C GLY A 200 -23.80 -26.23 6.86
N THR A 201 -23.29 -26.15 8.09
CA THR A 201 -22.47 -25.01 8.51
C THR A 201 -21.19 -24.95 7.67
N ARG A 202 -20.87 -23.76 7.15
CA ARG A 202 -19.65 -23.51 6.38
C ARG A 202 -18.52 -23.11 7.31
N VAL A 203 -17.36 -23.70 7.09
CA VAL A 203 -16.13 -23.44 7.85
C VAL A 203 -14.97 -23.14 6.91
N PHE A 204 -13.99 -22.40 7.42
CA PHE A 204 -12.70 -22.26 6.73
C PHE A 204 -11.93 -23.56 6.92
N VAL A 205 -11.37 -24.09 5.84
CA VAL A 205 -10.49 -25.27 5.87
C VAL A 205 -9.06 -24.77 5.86
N GLU A 206 -8.31 -25.11 6.89
CA GLU A 206 -6.92 -24.69 7.05
C GLU A 206 -6.00 -25.66 6.30
N THR A 207 -5.83 -25.44 5.00
CA THR A 207 -5.08 -26.32 4.10
C THR A 207 -3.57 -26.32 4.34
N ASP A 208 -3.03 -25.31 5.00
CA ASP A 208 -1.63 -25.19 5.41
C ASP A 208 -1.28 -26.04 6.63
N LYS A 209 -2.30 -26.55 7.36
CA LYS A 209 -2.11 -27.42 8.50
C LYS A 209 -2.23 -28.89 8.08
N LYS A 210 -1.34 -29.71 8.62
CA LYS A 210 -1.29 -31.13 8.33
C LYS A 210 -2.55 -31.85 8.84
N LYS A 211 -3.13 -32.72 7.99
CA LYS A 211 -4.16 -33.67 8.40
C LYS A 211 -3.55 -34.74 9.28
N GLU A 212 -4.18 -35.05 10.41
CA GLU A 212 -3.74 -36.09 11.33
C GLU A 212 -4.94 -36.94 11.76
N ASN A 213 -4.74 -38.26 11.83
CA ASN A 213 -5.76 -39.20 12.31
C ASN A 213 -7.14 -39.06 11.62
N ASP A 214 -7.12 -38.74 10.32
CA ASP A 214 -8.34 -38.46 9.54
C ASP A 214 -9.14 -37.25 10.03
N TYR A 215 -8.47 -36.29 10.67
CA TYR A 215 -9.00 -35.01 11.09
C TYR A 215 -8.39 -33.88 10.26
N THR A 216 -9.20 -32.89 9.97
CA THR A 216 -8.80 -31.68 9.23
C THR A 216 -8.96 -30.46 10.14
N ALA A 217 -7.95 -29.58 10.12
CA ALA A 217 -8.00 -28.31 10.83
C ALA A 217 -8.99 -27.36 10.14
N VAL A 218 -9.85 -26.74 10.92
CA VAL A 218 -10.84 -25.77 10.45
C VAL A 218 -10.90 -24.57 11.37
N THR A 219 -11.46 -23.48 10.87
CA THR A 219 -11.84 -22.32 11.68
C THR A 219 -13.30 -22.00 11.38
N THR A 220 -14.09 -21.82 12.42
CA THR A 220 -15.49 -21.41 12.26
C THR A 220 -15.58 -19.95 11.86
N GLN A 221 -16.71 -19.53 11.31
CA GLN A 221 -16.89 -18.13 10.91
C GLN A 221 -16.90 -17.17 12.11
N ASP A 222 -17.19 -17.68 13.30
CA ASP A 222 -17.10 -16.91 14.55
C ASP A 222 -15.74 -17.04 15.25
N GLY A 223 -14.73 -17.57 14.55
CA GLY A 223 -13.33 -17.48 14.96
C GLY A 223 -12.79 -18.64 15.78
N ILE A 224 -13.50 -19.76 15.87
CA ILE A 224 -13.06 -20.91 16.67
C ILE A 224 -12.21 -21.84 15.80
N ALA A 225 -10.93 -21.96 16.12
CA ALA A 225 -10.01 -22.87 15.45
C ALA A 225 -10.02 -24.23 16.14
N GLY A 226 -10.07 -25.31 15.36
CA GLY A 226 -10.02 -26.66 15.87
C GLY A 226 -9.98 -27.70 14.77
N TYR A 227 -10.43 -28.90 15.06
CA TYR A 227 -10.35 -30.05 14.16
C TYR A 227 -11.70 -30.75 14.05
N VAL A 228 -12.03 -31.17 12.83
CA VAL A 228 -13.22 -32.00 12.54
C VAL A 228 -12.78 -33.25 11.78
N PRO A 229 -13.55 -34.37 11.86
CA PRO A 229 -13.27 -35.51 10.99
C PRO A 229 -13.30 -35.09 9.52
N SER A 230 -12.31 -35.52 8.76
CA SER A 230 -12.16 -35.10 7.35
C SER A 230 -13.36 -35.52 6.48
N ASP A 231 -14.02 -36.63 6.81
CA ASP A 231 -15.20 -37.13 6.09
C ASP A 231 -16.48 -36.32 6.34
N ARG A 232 -16.43 -35.37 7.27
CA ARG A 232 -17.55 -34.46 7.57
C ARG A 232 -17.58 -33.22 6.67
N LEU A 233 -16.53 -33.01 5.85
CA LEU A 233 -16.40 -31.83 4.98
C LEU A 233 -16.81 -32.18 3.56
N GLN A 234 -17.69 -31.35 2.97
CA GLN A 234 -18.13 -31.50 1.57
C GLN A 234 -18.12 -30.15 0.86
N GLY A 235 -18.06 -30.19 -0.47
CA GLY A 235 -18.15 -28.98 -1.30
C GLY A 235 -17.00 -28.02 -1.07
N GLN A 236 -15.80 -28.54 -0.78
CA GLN A 236 -14.61 -27.71 -0.57
C GLN A 236 -14.27 -26.95 -1.83
N LYS A 237 -14.18 -25.63 -1.71
CA LYS A 237 -13.82 -24.74 -2.83
C LYS A 237 -13.21 -23.44 -2.34
N GLU A 238 -12.45 -22.82 -3.23
CA GLU A 238 -11.97 -21.45 -3.01
C GLU A 238 -13.15 -20.48 -3.07
N THR A 239 -13.27 -19.62 -2.05
CA THR A 239 -14.38 -18.70 -1.90
C THR A 239 -13.85 -17.32 -1.56
N ALA A 240 -14.23 -16.31 -2.34
CA ALA A 240 -13.96 -14.92 -2.02
C ALA A 240 -14.91 -14.46 -0.91
N TRP A 241 -14.38 -13.70 0.05
CA TRP A 241 -15.23 -13.11 1.08
C TRP A 241 -15.97 -11.91 0.51
N ARG A 242 -17.25 -11.80 0.84
CA ARG A 242 -18.11 -10.72 0.33
C ARG A 242 -18.08 -9.52 1.25
N PHE A 243 -17.75 -8.35 0.69
CA PHE A 243 -17.78 -7.07 1.37
C PHE A 243 -18.97 -6.26 0.88
N ASP A 244 -19.68 -5.61 1.80
CA ASP A 244 -20.89 -4.84 1.46
C ASP A 244 -20.58 -3.41 1.00
N LYS A 245 -19.41 -2.89 1.36
CA LYS A 245 -18.98 -1.53 1.01
C LYS A 245 -17.61 -1.54 0.37
N GLU A 246 -17.44 -0.69 -0.64
CA GLU A 246 -16.14 -0.46 -1.26
C GLU A 246 -15.39 0.68 -0.56
N PRO A 247 -14.04 0.70 -0.60
CA PRO A 247 -13.27 1.84 -0.11
C PRO A 247 -13.66 3.11 -0.85
N GLU A 248 -13.76 4.21 -0.11
CA GLU A 248 -14.06 5.51 -0.72
C GLU A 248 -12.90 6.01 -1.57
N SER A 249 -13.24 6.71 -2.66
CA SER A 249 -12.29 7.45 -3.50
C SER A 249 -12.62 8.93 -3.46
N PHE A 250 -11.61 9.78 -3.51
CA PHE A 250 -11.80 11.20 -3.70
C PHE A 250 -12.27 11.47 -5.13
N THR A 251 -13.20 12.42 -5.29
CA THR A 251 -13.60 12.89 -6.60
C THR A 251 -12.40 13.55 -7.29
N GLN A 252 -12.11 13.15 -8.52
CA GLN A 252 -11.00 13.69 -9.27
C GLN A 252 -11.32 15.08 -9.82
N LEU A 253 -10.42 16.04 -9.58
CA LEU A 253 -10.36 17.27 -10.35
C LEU A 253 -9.53 17.01 -11.60
N LYS A 254 -10.05 17.41 -12.74
CA LYS A 254 -9.42 17.16 -14.04
C LYS A 254 -9.00 18.45 -14.71
N THR A 255 -7.89 18.39 -15.46
CA THR A 255 -7.58 19.43 -16.43
C THR A 255 -8.62 19.40 -17.56
N LYS A 256 -8.73 20.49 -18.30
CA LYS A 256 -9.46 20.50 -19.54
C LYS A 256 -8.64 19.73 -20.59
N GLY A 257 -9.11 18.57 -20.99
CA GLY A 257 -8.39 17.68 -21.91
C GLY A 257 -7.28 16.88 -21.24
N GLN A 258 -6.42 16.29 -22.06
CA GLN A 258 -5.31 15.46 -21.61
C GLN A 258 -4.20 16.32 -21.02
N VAL A 259 -3.50 15.77 -20.01
CA VAL A 259 -2.33 16.44 -19.41
C VAL A 259 -1.14 16.33 -20.38
N CYS A 260 -0.52 17.45 -20.68
CA CYS A 260 0.80 17.50 -21.33
C CYS A 260 1.65 18.44 -20.49
N LEU A 261 2.43 17.86 -19.57
CA LEU A 261 3.17 18.59 -18.56
C LEU A 261 4.65 18.67 -18.91
N GLY A 262 5.24 19.83 -18.68
CA GLY A 262 6.70 20.00 -18.71
C GLY A 262 7.20 20.44 -17.35
N TRP A 263 8.19 19.73 -16.79
CA TRP A 263 8.88 20.21 -15.60
C TRP A 263 9.92 21.25 -15.96
N HIS A 264 9.91 22.35 -15.23
CA HIS A 264 10.90 23.42 -15.33
C HIS A 264 11.75 23.39 -14.06
N GLN A 265 13.02 23.00 -14.19
CA GLN A 265 13.96 23.01 -13.08
C GLN A 265 14.35 24.45 -12.75
N VAL A 266 13.82 24.97 -11.66
CA VAL A 266 14.08 26.31 -11.17
C VAL A 266 15.00 26.22 -9.95
N THR A 267 16.17 26.86 -10.02
CA THR A 267 17.15 26.87 -8.94
C THR A 267 17.38 28.27 -8.39
N ASN A 268 16.99 29.30 -9.14
CA ASN A 268 17.13 30.70 -8.77
C ASN A 268 16.22 31.56 -9.67
N GLU A 269 16.27 32.88 -9.49
CA GLU A 269 15.48 33.83 -10.29
C GLU A 269 15.89 33.83 -11.77
N THR A 270 17.17 33.63 -12.09
CA THR A 270 17.64 33.55 -13.47
C THR A 270 16.98 32.41 -14.21
N SER A 271 16.90 31.22 -13.59
CA SER A 271 16.25 30.08 -14.22
C SER A 271 14.73 30.29 -14.36
N SER A 272 14.09 30.97 -13.41
CA SER A 272 12.68 31.38 -13.54
C SER A 272 12.45 32.29 -14.75
N GLY A 273 13.37 33.19 -15.02
CA GLY A 273 13.33 34.12 -16.16
C GLY A 273 13.40 33.44 -17.53
N GLN A 274 13.73 32.16 -17.59
CA GLN A 274 13.79 31.39 -18.84
C GLN A 274 12.41 30.98 -19.37
N LEU A 275 11.34 31.16 -18.58
CA LEU A 275 10.01 30.72 -18.94
C LEU A 275 9.55 31.10 -20.35
N PRO A 276 9.67 32.37 -20.80
CA PRO A 276 9.19 32.74 -22.15
C PRO A 276 9.86 31.92 -23.27
N SER A 277 11.17 31.69 -23.18
CA SER A 277 11.88 30.90 -24.19
C SER A 277 11.53 29.42 -24.14
N LEU A 278 11.27 28.88 -22.96
CA LEU A 278 10.90 27.44 -22.79
C LEU A 278 9.54 27.14 -23.37
N ILE A 279 8.56 28.02 -23.22
CA ILE A 279 7.18 27.79 -23.68
C ILE A 279 6.94 28.18 -25.14
N GLN A 280 7.86 28.90 -25.78
CA GLN A 280 7.70 29.41 -27.15
C GLN A 280 7.40 28.27 -28.15
N SER A 281 8.12 27.16 -28.07
CA SER A 281 7.96 26.01 -28.96
C SER A 281 7.01 24.93 -28.36
N ALA A 282 6.65 25.06 -27.10
CA ALA A 282 5.91 24.03 -26.36
C ALA A 282 4.38 24.24 -26.42
N LYS A 283 3.84 24.40 -27.63
CA LYS A 283 2.39 24.69 -27.79
C LYS A 283 1.49 23.58 -27.35
N ALA A 284 1.93 22.32 -27.46
CA ALA A 284 1.17 21.17 -26.99
C ALA A 284 1.13 21.07 -25.46
N MET A 285 2.07 21.68 -24.76
CA MET A 285 2.13 21.67 -23.31
C MET A 285 0.99 22.54 -22.73
N ASN A 286 0.22 21.97 -21.82
CA ASN A 286 -0.86 22.70 -21.12
C ASN A 286 -0.61 22.88 -19.63
N VAL A 287 0.40 22.21 -19.07
CA VAL A 287 0.80 22.35 -17.68
C VAL A 287 2.30 22.51 -17.58
N ILE A 288 2.74 23.51 -16.83
CA ILE A 288 4.15 23.66 -16.46
C ILE A 288 4.29 23.45 -14.95
N SER A 289 5.30 22.66 -14.57
CA SER A 289 5.56 22.37 -13.16
C SER A 289 6.97 22.86 -12.79
N PRO A 290 7.06 24.06 -12.19
CA PRO A 290 8.35 24.57 -11.75
C PRO A 290 8.75 23.93 -10.41
N THR A 291 10.05 23.62 -10.28
CA THR A 291 10.62 23.03 -9.06
C THR A 291 10.84 24.12 -8.00
N TRP A 292 9.77 24.64 -7.44
CA TRP A 292 9.81 25.83 -6.62
C TRP A 292 10.00 25.60 -5.13
N TYR A 293 9.59 24.42 -4.65
CA TYR A 293 9.52 24.19 -3.21
C TYR A 293 10.40 23.02 -2.79
N ALA A 294 11.04 23.16 -1.62
CA ALA A 294 11.81 22.09 -1.01
C ALA A 294 11.61 22.11 0.49
N LEU A 295 11.37 20.94 1.09
CA LEU A 295 11.34 20.82 2.53
C LEU A 295 12.65 21.37 3.12
N SER A 296 12.58 22.30 4.07
CA SER A 296 13.73 23.00 4.61
C SER A 296 14.12 22.56 6.01
N ASP A 297 13.18 21.99 6.75
CA ASP A 297 13.41 21.45 8.09
C ASP A 297 12.42 20.34 8.42
N ASN A 298 12.42 19.85 9.65
CA ASN A 298 11.55 18.75 10.07
C ASN A 298 10.27 19.23 10.78
N THR A 299 9.92 20.51 10.67
CA THR A 299 8.71 21.09 11.24
C THR A 299 7.58 21.33 10.24
N GLY A 300 7.80 20.94 8.96
CA GLY A 300 6.84 21.17 7.89
C GLY A 300 7.04 22.49 7.13
N LYS A 301 8.11 23.22 7.41
CA LYS A 301 8.49 24.40 6.62
C LYS A 301 9.18 24.00 5.35
N PHE A 302 9.07 24.84 4.33
CA PHE A 302 9.71 24.64 3.04
C PHE A 302 10.22 25.96 2.48
N SER A 303 11.28 25.89 1.68
CA SER A 303 11.76 27.04 0.90
C SER A 303 10.92 27.22 -0.34
N SER A 304 10.85 28.45 -0.84
CA SER A 304 10.01 28.78 -1.98
C SER A 304 10.73 29.73 -2.95
N LEU A 305 10.63 29.40 -4.24
CA LEU A 305 11.02 30.26 -5.36
C LEU A 305 9.79 30.73 -6.14
N ALA A 306 8.58 30.59 -5.55
CA ALA A 306 7.34 30.95 -6.22
C ALA A 306 7.32 32.42 -6.63
N ASN A 307 6.76 32.68 -7.82
CA ASN A 307 6.75 33.99 -8.44
C ASN A 307 5.43 34.22 -9.17
N SER A 308 4.67 35.21 -8.74
CA SER A 308 3.34 35.52 -9.31
C SER A 308 3.42 35.99 -10.75
N SER A 309 4.50 36.71 -11.13
CA SER A 309 4.72 37.13 -12.52
C SER A 309 4.93 35.93 -13.44
N TYR A 310 5.65 34.91 -12.99
CA TYR A 310 5.81 33.65 -13.70
C TYR A 310 4.45 33.01 -13.99
N VAL A 311 3.61 32.91 -12.97
CA VAL A 311 2.26 32.32 -13.11
C VAL A 311 1.41 33.12 -14.10
N ALA A 312 1.43 34.44 -14.01
CA ALA A 312 0.70 35.30 -14.94
C ALA A 312 1.15 35.12 -16.39
N GLN A 313 2.46 35.00 -16.62
CA GLN A 313 3.02 34.75 -17.96
C GLN A 313 2.59 33.36 -18.48
N ALA A 314 2.62 32.34 -17.65
CA ALA A 314 2.17 31.01 -18.03
C ALA A 314 0.67 31.01 -18.36
N HIS A 315 -0.14 31.62 -17.54
CA HIS A 315 -1.59 31.76 -17.77
C HIS A 315 -1.90 32.52 -19.06
N ALA A 316 -1.16 33.57 -19.35
CA ALA A 316 -1.33 34.32 -20.59
C ALA A 316 -1.09 33.46 -21.85
N GLN A 317 -0.31 32.40 -21.74
CA GLN A 317 -0.07 31.42 -22.80
C GLN A 317 -0.94 30.18 -22.69
N GLY A 318 -1.99 30.21 -21.87
CA GLY A 318 -2.91 29.10 -21.70
C GLY A 318 -2.36 27.90 -20.93
N LYS A 319 -1.29 28.10 -20.14
CA LYS A 319 -0.67 27.02 -19.36
C LYS A 319 -1.10 27.11 -17.91
N GLN A 320 -1.44 25.95 -17.32
CA GLN A 320 -1.58 25.81 -15.87
C GLN A 320 -0.19 25.73 -15.21
N VAL A 321 -0.12 26.10 -13.95
CA VAL A 321 1.11 26.00 -13.14
C VAL A 321 0.84 25.11 -11.94
N TRP A 322 1.58 23.99 -11.86
CA TRP A 322 1.56 23.07 -10.71
C TRP A 322 2.90 23.16 -10.01
N GLY A 323 2.95 23.82 -8.86
CA GLY A 323 4.21 23.98 -8.12
C GLY A 323 4.69 22.65 -7.54
N LEU A 324 5.93 22.28 -7.86
CA LEU A 324 6.54 21.04 -7.37
C LEU A 324 7.22 21.28 -6.02
N ILE A 325 7.02 20.34 -5.09
CA ILE A 325 7.76 20.26 -3.83
C ILE A 325 8.53 18.94 -3.75
N ASN A 326 9.81 19.01 -3.34
CA ASN A 326 10.66 17.84 -3.14
C ASN A 326 11.11 17.68 -1.68
N ASP A 327 11.66 16.50 -1.37
CA ASP A 327 12.19 16.12 -0.06
C ASP A 327 13.71 15.86 -0.08
N PHE A 328 14.43 16.51 -1.00
CA PHE A 328 15.85 16.22 -1.26
C PHE A 328 16.82 16.88 -0.28
N GLY A 329 16.34 17.78 0.58
CA GLY A 329 17.18 18.51 1.52
C GLY A 329 17.91 17.60 2.51
N LYS A 330 19.12 17.98 2.90
CA LYS A 330 19.90 17.27 3.90
C LYS A 330 19.17 17.28 5.26
N GLY A 331 19.17 16.13 5.96
CA GLY A 331 18.63 16.02 7.30
C GLY A 331 17.10 15.99 7.36
N ILE A 332 16.40 15.94 6.24
CA ILE A 332 14.95 15.83 6.22
C ILE A 332 14.55 14.42 6.66
N LYS A 333 13.66 14.37 7.65
CA LYS A 333 13.09 13.14 8.20
C LYS A 333 11.58 13.18 8.01
N LEU A 334 11.06 12.45 7.05
CA LEU A 334 9.63 12.42 6.74
C LEU A 334 8.80 11.86 7.91
N SER A 335 9.39 11.03 8.76
CA SER A 335 8.75 10.57 10.00
C SER A 335 8.35 11.74 10.93
N LYS A 336 9.11 12.82 10.91
CA LYS A 336 8.80 14.04 11.67
C LYS A 336 7.91 14.99 10.88
N VAL A 337 8.27 15.28 9.63
CA VAL A 337 7.52 16.22 8.78
C VAL A 337 6.08 15.75 8.57
N LEU A 338 5.90 14.48 8.26
CA LEU A 338 4.58 13.91 7.90
C LEU A 338 3.94 13.16 9.06
N GLY A 339 4.75 12.53 9.92
CA GLY A 339 4.26 11.67 10.99
C GLY A 339 3.68 12.43 12.17
N VAL A 340 4.18 13.64 12.44
CA VAL A 340 3.73 14.50 13.54
C VAL A 340 2.63 15.44 13.04
N THR A 341 1.46 15.36 13.64
CA THR A 341 0.24 16.03 13.16
C THR A 341 0.42 17.55 12.97
N SER A 342 1.01 18.25 13.94
CA SER A 342 1.22 19.69 13.83
C SER A 342 2.20 20.06 12.70
N ASN A 343 3.22 19.25 12.47
CA ASN A 343 4.18 19.44 11.37
C ASN A 343 3.52 19.20 10.02
N ARG A 344 2.76 18.12 9.90
CA ARG A 344 2.00 17.80 8.68
C ARG A 344 0.98 18.90 8.36
N ASN A 345 0.27 19.40 9.35
CA ASN A 345 -0.67 20.51 9.20
C ASN A 345 0.03 21.77 8.70
N ARG A 346 1.20 22.10 9.24
CA ARG A 346 1.97 23.26 8.79
C ARG A 346 2.34 23.14 7.32
N LEU A 347 2.77 21.97 6.90
CA LEU A 347 3.13 21.73 5.50
C LEU A 347 1.91 21.86 4.59
N VAL A 348 0.81 21.18 4.91
CA VAL A 348 -0.44 21.23 4.11
C VAL A 348 -0.96 22.66 3.99
N ASN A 349 -1.07 23.36 5.13
CA ASN A 349 -1.57 24.73 5.16
C ASN A 349 -0.65 25.69 4.41
N GLY A 350 0.67 25.50 4.54
CA GLY A 350 1.66 26.31 3.84
C GLY A 350 1.59 26.14 2.33
N LEU A 351 1.44 24.90 1.84
CA LEU A 351 1.32 24.62 0.40
C LEU A 351 0.05 25.23 -0.19
N VAL A 352 -1.07 25.07 0.50
CA VAL A 352 -2.35 25.66 0.04
C VAL A 352 -2.27 27.19 0.07
N ALA A 353 -1.71 27.77 1.11
CA ALA A 353 -1.56 29.22 1.23
C ALA A 353 -0.69 29.81 0.10
N THR A 354 0.45 29.19 -0.20
CA THR A 354 1.32 29.68 -1.28
C THR A 354 0.67 29.50 -2.65
N ALA A 355 -0.09 28.41 -2.84
CA ALA A 355 -0.83 28.19 -4.08
C ALA A 355 -1.90 29.27 -4.30
N ILE A 356 -2.64 29.63 -3.28
CA ILE A 356 -3.64 30.71 -3.34
C ILE A 356 -2.94 32.05 -3.60
N GLN A 357 -1.90 32.36 -2.85
CA GLN A 357 -1.17 33.62 -2.96
C GLN A 357 -0.64 33.88 -4.36
N HIS A 358 -0.10 32.84 -5.01
CA HIS A 358 0.49 32.93 -6.35
C HIS A 358 -0.43 32.48 -7.48
N GLU A 359 -1.69 32.21 -7.17
CA GLU A 359 -2.71 31.77 -8.14
C GLU A 359 -2.32 30.51 -8.93
N LEU A 360 -1.71 29.53 -8.24
CA LEU A 360 -1.38 28.24 -8.85
C LEU A 360 -2.66 27.46 -9.19
N ASP A 361 -2.54 26.54 -10.14
CA ASP A 361 -3.62 25.63 -10.53
C ASP A 361 -3.52 24.28 -9.85
N GLY A 362 -2.37 23.94 -9.30
CA GLY A 362 -2.15 22.67 -8.61
C GLY A 362 -0.83 22.59 -7.88
N ILE A 363 -0.67 21.49 -7.18
CA ILE A 363 0.56 21.10 -6.48
C ILE A 363 1.02 19.75 -7.01
N ASN A 364 2.31 19.63 -7.24
CA ASN A 364 2.97 18.39 -7.67
C ASN A 364 3.91 17.92 -6.57
N ILE A 365 3.68 16.72 -6.06
CA ILE A 365 4.46 16.14 -4.96
C ILE A 365 5.54 15.23 -5.53
N ASP A 366 6.80 15.54 -5.21
CA ASP A 366 7.96 14.76 -5.62
C ASP A 366 8.77 14.33 -4.41
N PHE A 367 8.18 13.48 -3.58
CA PHE A 367 8.82 12.91 -2.39
C PHE A 367 9.38 11.54 -2.73
N GLU A 368 10.70 11.47 -2.92
CA GLU A 368 11.39 10.27 -3.38
C GLU A 368 12.09 9.49 -2.27
N HIS A 369 12.04 9.97 -1.03
CA HIS A 369 12.68 9.34 0.14
C HIS A 369 11.69 8.78 1.17
N VAL A 370 10.47 8.48 0.73
CA VAL A 370 9.49 7.77 1.57
C VAL A 370 10.01 6.36 1.82
N THR A 371 9.95 5.93 3.08
CA THR A 371 10.33 4.57 3.49
C THR A 371 9.08 3.77 3.86
N LYS A 372 9.24 2.47 4.06
CA LYS A 372 8.14 1.61 4.50
C LYS A 372 7.52 2.13 5.80
N ASP A 373 8.35 2.62 6.74
CA ASP A 373 7.88 3.13 8.02
C ASP A 373 7.14 4.47 7.90
N THR A 374 7.50 5.30 6.92
CA THR A 374 6.88 6.62 6.72
C THR A 374 5.72 6.60 5.72
N ALA A 375 5.50 5.49 5.03
CA ALA A 375 4.45 5.38 4.02
C ALA A 375 3.05 5.69 4.56
N PRO A 376 2.62 5.20 5.74
CA PRO A 376 1.30 5.56 6.27
C PRO A 376 1.13 7.06 6.50
N ALA A 377 2.15 7.74 7.01
CA ALA A 377 2.14 9.19 7.22
C ALA A 377 2.11 9.95 5.88
N TYR A 378 2.81 9.42 4.87
CA TYR A 378 2.80 9.99 3.53
C TYR A 378 1.41 9.94 2.90
N LEU A 379 0.72 8.80 3.00
CA LEU A 379 -0.64 8.66 2.50
C LEU A 379 -1.61 9.58 3.25
N GLU A 380 -1.45 9.71 4.56
CA GLU A 380 -2.26 10.65 5.34
C GLU A 380 -2.04 12.10 4.89
N PHE A 381 -0.79 12.47 4.65
CA PHE A 381 -0.44 13.78 4.09
C PHE A 381 -1.15 14.01 2.75
N LEU A 382 -1.13 13.04 1.85
CA LEU A 382 -1.79 13.15 0.55
C LEU A 382 -3.30 13.33 0.69
N ARG A 383 -3.94 12.63 1.63
CA ARG A 383 -5.38 12.76 1.91
C ARG A 383 -5.72 14.16 2.41
N GLU A 384 -4.97 14.66 3.40
CA GLU A 384 -5.21 15.98 3.98
C GLU A 384 -4.93 17.09 2.96
N LEU A 385 -3.86 16.96 2.18
CA LEU A 385 -3.52 17.92 1.13
C LEU A 385 -4.60 17.94 0.04
N THR A 386 -5.02 16.78 -0.44
CA THR A 386 -6.03 16.69 -1.50
C THR A 386 -7.35 17.30 -1.06
N LEU A 387 -7.79 17.00 0.16
CA LEU A 387 -9.02 17.58 0.70
C LEU A 387 -8.97 19.11 0.68
N LYS A 388 -7.90 19.70 1.19
CA LYS A 388 -7.76 21.17 1.26
C LYS A 388 -7.52 21.80 -0.11
N CYS A 389 -6.75 21.14 -0.97
CA CYS A 389 -6.55 21.61 -2.34
C CYS A 389 -7.88 21.64 -3.11
N HIS A 390 -8.69 20.59 -3.00
CA HIS A 390 -9.99 20.55 -3.69
C HIS A 390 -10.95 21.64 -3.20
N ALA A 391 -10.90 21.99 -1.92
CA ALA A 391 -11.68 23.11 -1.38
C ALA A 391 -11.29 24.47 -2.01
N ASN A 392 -10.14 24.54 -2.67
CA ASN A 392 -9.62 25.74 -3.32
C ASN A 392 -9.36 25.52 -4.82
N ASP A 393 -10.01 24.54 -5.41
CA ASP A 393 -9.91 24.22 -6.85
C ASP A 393 -8.47 23.94 -7.33
N LEU A 394 -7.64 23.36 -6.47
CA LEU A 394 -6.27 23.01 -6.76
C LEU A 394 -6.15 21.52 -7.05
N ILE A 395 -5.49 21.21 -8.16
CA ILE A 395 -5.19 19.83 -8.57
C ILE A 395 -3.99 19.32 -7.76
N VAL A 396 -4.04 18.04 -7.39
CA VAL A 396 -2.93 17.35 -6.72
C VAL A 396 -2.40 16.24 -7.62
N SER A 397 -1.12 16.27 -7.90
CA SER A 397 -0.40 15.22 -8.64
C SER A 397 0.80 14.72 -7.82
N VAL A 398 1.14 13.46 -8.01
CA VAL A 398 2.22 12.79 -7.26
C VAL A 398 3.12 12.02 -8.20
N ASP A 399 4.42 12.23 -8.09
CA ASP A 399 5.42 11.56 -8.91
C ASP A 399 5.85 10.25 -8.25
N ASN A 400 5.95 9.19 -9.03
CA ASN A 400 6.32 7.86 -8.54
C ASN A 400 7.30 7.18 -9.49
N TYR A 401 8.24 6.42 -8.93
CA TYR A 401 9.06 5.50 -9.69
C TYR A 401 8.21 4.35 -10.27
N SER A 402 8.74 3.66 -11.26
CA SER A 402 8.11 2.44 -11.77
C SER A 402 7.84 1.46 -10.64
N PRO A 403 6.59 0.94 -10.53
CA PRO A 403 6.22 0.03 -9.44
C PRO A 403 7.04 -1.26 -9.47
N ALA A 404 7.56 -1.63 -8.31
CA ALA A 404 8.30 -2.87 -8.09
C ALA A 404 8.03 -3.37 -6.67
N SER A 405 8.43 -4.62 -6.38
CA SER A 405 8.22 -5.19 -5.06
C SER A 405 8.91 -4.39 -3.94
N TYR A 406 10.10 -3.82 -4.22
CA TYR A 406 10.88 -3.09 -3.23
C TYR A 406 10.32 -1.71 -2.87
N ASN A 407 9.42 -1.15 -3.70
CA ASN A 407 8.78 0.14 -3.45
C ASN A 407 7.25 0.05 -3.33
N ALA A 408 6.71 -1.15 -3.13
CA ALA A 408 5.27 -1.39 -3.03
C ALA A 408 4.60 -0.60 -1.89
N TYR A 409 5.35 -0.20 -0.87
CA TYR A 409 4.87 0.59 0.25
C TYR A 409 4.40 2.01 -0.15
N TYR A 410 4.80 2.52 -1.32
CA TYR A 410 4.22 3.75 -1.87
C TYR A 410 2.72 3.62 -2.13
N ASP A 411 2.22 2.39 -2.25
CA ASP A 411 0.80 2.06 -2.37
C ASP A 411 0.09 2.87 -3.46
N LEU A 412 0.45 2.60 -4.70
CA LEU A 412 -0.12 3.31 -5.85
C LEU A 412 -1.63 3.11 -5.96
N GLU A 413 -2.14 1.97 -5.54
CA GLU A 413 -3.59 1.72 -5.53
C GLU A 413 -4.31 2.72 -4.62
N GLU A 414 -3.81 2.95 -3.42
CA GLU A 414 -4.36 3.95 -2.49
C GLU A 414 -4.12 5.37 -3.01
N GLN A 415 -2.93 5.67 -3.53
CA GLN A 415 -2.69 6.98 -4.15
C GLN A 415 -3.73 7.27 -5.24
N GLY A 416 -4.07 6.27 -6.06
CA GLY A 416 -5.07 6.40 -7.12
C GLY A 416 -6.49 6.65 -6.62
N ARG A 417 -6.78 6.40 -5.34
CA ARG A 417 -8.06 6.76 -4.71
C ARG A 417 -8.06 8.18 -4.15
N ILE A 418 -6.90 8.76 -3.98
CA ILE A 418 -6.70 10.04 -3.27
C ILE A 418 -6.45 11.18 -4.24
N VAL A 419 -5.36 11.11 -5.00
CA VAL A 419 -4.86 12.23 -5.80
C VAL A 419 -5.51 12.27 -7.17
N ASP A 420 -5.45 13.44 -7.81
CA ASP A 420 -6.04 13.64 -9.12
C ASP A 420 -5.25 12.92 -10.21
N TYR A 421 -3.93 12.98 -10.13
CA TYR A 421 -3.05 12.33 -11.09
C TYR A 421 -1.86 11.65 -10.38
N VAL A 422 -1.66 10.39 -10.70
CA VAL A 422 -0.45 9.63 -10.35
C VAL A 422 0.45 9.68 -11.57
N ILE A 423 1.63 10.27 -11.42
CA ILE A 423 2.59 10.41 -12.51
C ILE A 423 3.65 9.33 -12.37
N LEU A 424 3.75 8.47 -13.39
CA LEU A 424 4.78 7.45 -13.49
C LEU A 424 6.04 8.09 -14.11
N MET A 425 7.14 8.11 -13.38
CA MET A 425 8.44 8.53 -13.91
C MET A 425 9.07 7.36 -14.67
N ALA A 426 8.76 7.25 -15.96
CA ALA A 426 9.23 6.15 -16.81
C ALA A 426 10.63 6.44 -17.36
N TYR A 427 11.56 6.74 -16.45
CA TYR A 427 12.98 6.99 -16.77
C TYR A 427 13.86 6.58 -15.59
N ASP A 428 15.14 6.85 -15.70
CA ASP A 428 16.19 6.40 -14.78
C ASP A 428 16.20 4.86 -14.61
N GLU A 429 15.95 4.15 -15.71
CA GLU A 429 16.15 2.70 -15.81
C GLU A 429 17.57 2.35 -15.42
N HIS A 430 18.53 3.10 -15.99
CA HIS A 430 19.92 3.14 -15.56
C HIS A 430 20.26 4.56 -15.09
N TYR A 431 20.93 4.67 -13.97
CA TYR A 431 21.15 5.92 -13.25
C TYR A 431 22.54 5.95 -12.63
N ASN A 432 22.93 7.10 -12.07
CA ASN A 432 24.22 7.25 -11.40
C ASN A 432 24.32 6.26 -10.22
N GLY A 433 25.26 5.33 -10.31
CA GLY A 433 25.43 4.24 -9.36
C GLY A 433 25.01 2.88 -9.90
N SER A 434 24.42 2.80 -11.10
CA SER A 434 24.13 1.53 -11.75
C SER A 434 25.39 0.70 -11.95
N GLU A 435 25.28 -0.61 -11.79
CA GLU A 435 26.40 -1.55 -11.98
C GLU A 435 26.80 -1.66 -13.45
N GLU A 436 25.86 -1.45 -14.36
CA GLU A 436 26.05 -1.53 -15.81
C GLU A 436 25.58 -0.27 -16.50
N SER A 437 26.27 0.06 -17.61
CA SER A 437 25.79 1.10 -18.52
C SER A 437 24.51 0.66 -19.21
N GLY A 438 23.60 1.60 -19.43
CA GLY A 438 22.34 1.26 -20.10
C GLY A 438 21.51 2.48 -20.42
N SER A 439 20.39 2.24 -21.07
CA SER A 439 19.41 3.25 -21.41
C SER A 439 18.81 3.91 -20.17
N VAL A 440 18.53 5.18 -20.24
CA VAL A 440 17.74 5.90 -19.24
C VAL A 440 16.28 5.46 -19.29
N SER A 441 15.77 5.15 -20.49
CA SER A 441 14.35 4.80 -20.68
C SER A 441 14.19 4.03 -21.99
N SER A 442 14.37 2.72 -21.94
CA SER A 442 14.12 1.86 -23.09
C SER A 442 12.61 1.70 -23.34
N LEU A 443 12.25 1.35 -24.56
CA LEU A 443 10.84 1.08 -24.90
C LEU A 443 10.25 -0.05 -24.06
N PRO A 444 10.94 -1.19 -23.86
CA PRO A 444 10.43 -2.22 -22.96
C PRO A 444 10.22 -1.74 -21.52
N PHE A 445 11.12 -0.90 -21.00
CA PHE A 445 10.99 -0.31 -19.66
C PHE A 445 9.73 0.54 -19.53
N VAL A 446 9.44 1.37 -20.53
CA VAL A 446 8.22 2.18 -20.55
C VAL A 446 6.98 1.29 -20.62
N LYS A 447 6.96 0.29 -21.49
CA LYS A 447 5.84 -0.65 -21.61
C LYS A 447 5.56 -1.36 -20.29
N GLU A 448 6.59 -1.86 -19.63
CA GLU A 448 6.47 -2.57 -18.36
C GLU A 448 5.98 -1.64 -17.24
N GLY A 449 6.54 -0.43 -17.16
CA GLY A 449 6.13 0.58 -16.19
C GLY A 449 4.66 0.97 -16.34
N VAL A 450 4.20 1.19 -17.55
CA VAL A 450 2.80 1.52 -17.86
C VAL A 450 1.88 0.36 -17.47
N LYS A 451 2.23 -0.86 -17.84
CA LYS A 451 1.47 -2.06 -17.47
C LYS A 451 1.34 -2.18 -15.96
N ASN A 452 2.44 -2.00 -15.23
CA ASN A 452 2.46 -2.16 -13.79
C ASN A 452 1.69 -1.06 -13.07
N VAL A 453 1.79 0.19 -13.51
CA VAL A 453 1.01 1.28 -12.89
C VAL A 453 -0.48 1.12 -13.16
N LEU A 454 -0.88 0.70 -14.36
CA LEU A 454 -2.29 0.51 -14.70
C LEU A 454 -2.92 -0.69 -14.00
N ALA A 455 -2.13 -1.63 -13.50
CA ALA A 455 -2.61 -2.69 -12.62
C ALA A 455 -3.09 -2.15 -11.25
N LYS A 456 -2.68 -0.93 -10.88
CA LYS A 456 -2.96 -0.33 -9.57
C LYS A 456 -3.79 0.95 -9.65
N VAL A 457 -3.62 1.75 -10.69
CA VAL A 457 -4.20 3.09 -10.81
C VAL A 457 -5.11 3.15 -12.04
N PRO A 458 -6.33 3.71 -11.91
CA PRO A 458 -7.18 3.93 -13.09
C PRO A 458 -6.47 4.76 -14.17
N ALA A 459 -6.70 4.41 -15.43
CA ALA A 459 -6.05 5.09 -16.55
C ALA A 459 -6.32 6.60 -16.57
N GLU A 460 -7.53 7.02 -16.21
CA GLU A 460 -7.93 8.43 -16.16
C GLU A 460 -7.20 9.24 -15.07
N ARG A 461 -6.52 8.57 -14.15
CA ARG A 461 -5.71 9.20 -13.10
C ARG A 461 -4.20 9.02 -13.34
N THR A 462 -3.82 8.38 -14.42
CA THR A 462 -2.42 8.04 -14.70
C THR A 462 -1.83 8.96 -15.76
N VAL A 463 -0.68 9.57 -15.46
CA VAL A 463 0.13 10.35 -16.40
C VAL A 463 1.49 9.67 -16.52
N VAL A 464 1.99 9.50 -17.72
CA VAL A 464 3.28 8.87 -17.97
C VAL A 464 4.33 9.92 -18.27
N ALA A 465 5.38 9.98 -17.45
CA ALA A 465 6.48 10.89 -17.65
C ALA A 465 7.61 10.23 -18.44
N LEU A 466 8.10 10.92 -19.45
CA LEU A 466 9.17 10.49 -20.35
C LEU A 466 10.36 11.46 -20.26
N PRO A 467 11.60 11.00 -20.53
CA PRO A 467 12.77 11.87 -20.44
C PRO A 467 13.03 12.63 -21.74
N PHE A 468 13.57 13.84 -21.60
CA PHE A 468 14.23 14.58 -22.68
C PHE A 468 15.75 14.45 -22.61
N TYR A 469 16.25 13.62 -21.71
CA TYR A 469 17.70 13.47 -21.48
C TYR A 469 18.14 12.03 -21.65
N THR A 470 19.43 11.86 -21.79
CA THR A 470 20.10 10.58 -21.77
C THR A 470 21.40 10.68 -20.97
N ARG A 471 22.14 9.59 -20.88
CA ARG A 471 23.40 9.53 -20.15
C ARG A 471 24.50 8.99 -21.06
N LEU A 472 25.62 9.68 -21.06
CA LEU A 472 26.87 9.20 -21.68
C LEU A 472 27.62 8.42 -20.59
N TRP A 473 27.85 7.15 -20.85
CA TRP A 473 28.49 6.24 -19.89
C TRP A 473 29.98 6.09 -20.23
N LYS A 474 30.83 6.41 -19.25
CA LYS A 474 32.26 6.19 -19.34
C LYS A 474 32.60 4.88 -18.64
N GLU A 475 33.14 3.92 -19.39
CA GLU A 475 33.55 2.62 -18.86
C GLU A 475 35.08 2.54 -18.83
N VAL A 476 35.63 2.28 -17.64
CA VAL A 476 37.05 2.02 -17.41
C VAL A 476 37.17 0.69 -16.73
N LYS A 477 38.10 -0.15 -17.19
CA LYS A 477 38.33 -1.49 -16.62
C LYS A 477 38.50 -1.45 -15.09
N GLY A 478 37.77 -2.29 -14.38
CA GLY A 478 37.85 -2.41 -12.93
C GLY A 478 37.10 -1.33 -12.15
N LYS A 479 36.35 -0.45 -12.82
CA LYS A 479 35.54 0.59 -12.17
C LYS A 479 34.09 0.49 -12.62
N LYS A 480 33.17 0.96 -11.77
CA LYS A 480 31.77 1.13 -12.14
C LYS A 480 31.64 2.13 -13.28
N PRO A 481 30.67 1.96 -14.18
CA PRO A 481 30.41 2.97 -15.20
C PRO A 481 30.10 4.32 -14.57
N HIS A 482 30.63 5.38 -15.17
CA HIS A 482 30.35 6.75 -14.74
C HIS A 482 29.46 7.46 -15.76
N PRO A 483 28.23 7.87 -15.38
CA PRO A 483 27.33 8.55 -16.30
C PRO A 483 27.45 10.06 -16.22
N GLU A 484 27.19 10.71 -17.35
CA GLU A 484 26.99 12.13 -17.44
C GLU A 484 25.70 12.40 -18.22
N ALA A 485 24.82 13.23 -17.66
CA ALA A 485 23.52 13.51 -18.26
C ALA A 485 23.65 14.57 -19.36
N TYR A 486 22.98 14.36 -20.49
CA TYR A 486 22.89 15.30 -21.61
C TYR A 486 21.44 15.44 -22.07
N GLY A 487 21.04 16.66 -22.40
CA GLY A 487 19.85 16.90 -23.20
C GLY A 487 20.04 16.41 -24.64
N MET A 488 19.01 16.53 -25.45
CA MET A 488 19.01 15.99 -26.82
C MET A 488 20.11 16.59 -27.69
N SER A 489 20.24 17.92 -27.73
CA SER A 489 21.25 18.59 -28.52
C SER A 489 22.68 18.33 -28.03
N GLY A 490 22.87 18.31 -26.71
CA GLY A 490 24.16 17.99 -26.10
C GLY A 490 24.62 16.57 -26.41
N ALA A 491 23.72 15.62 -26.33
CA ALA A 491 23.99 14.22 -26.65
C ALA A 491 24.40 14.05 -28.12
N GLU A 492 23.66 14.68 -29.01
CA GLU A 492 23.98 14.69 -30.45
C GLU A 492 25.36 15.30 -30.73
N SER A 493 25.67 16.40 -30.07
CA SER A 493 26.98 17.08 -30.20
C SER A 493 28.13 16.20 -29.75
N VAL A 494 27.98 15.47 -28.63
CA VAL A 494 29.03 14.55 -28.13
C VAL A 494 29.26 13.41 -29.12
N VAL A 495 28.20 12.83 -29.65
CA VAL A 495 28.30 11.76 -30.67
C VAL A 495 29.03 12.26 -31.90
N ARG A 496 28.68 13.43 -32.39
CA ARG A 496 29.28 14.04 -33.60
C ARG A 496 30.75 14.42 -33.36
N ALA A 497 31.07 15.01 -32.22
CA ALA A 497 32.42 15.41 -31.87
C ALA A 497 33.40 14.23 -31.76
N ASN A 498 32.90 13.04 -31.51
CA ASN A 498 33.72 11.82 -31.39
C ASN A 498 33.59 10.90 -32.62
N ASP A 499 33.05 11.40 -33.72
CA ASP A 499 32.89 10.68 -35.00
C ASP A 499 32.16 9.32 -34.81
N ALA A 500 31.30 9.24 -33.81
CA ALA A 500 30.51 8.04 -33.57
C ALA A 500 29.29 8.02 -34.49
N SER A 501 28.90 6.81 -34.96
CA SER A 501 27.76 6.63 -35.83
C SER A 501 26.65 5.91 -35.07
N PRO A 502 25.56 6.61 -34.73
CA PRO A 502 24.42 5.97 -34.09
C PRO A 502 23.81 4.90 -34.97
N LYS A 503 23.47 3.76 -34.35
CA LYS A 503 22.77 2.66 -34.99
C LYS A 503 21.51 2.35 -34.22
N TRP A 504 20.43 2.04 -34.94
CA TRP A 504 19.18 1.65 -34.28
C TRP A 504 19.37 0.37 -33.47
N ASP A 505 19.04 0.43 -32.19
CA ASP A 505 19.03 -0.71 -31.29
C ASP A 505 17.58 -1.13 -31.05
N GLU A 506 17.19 -2.23 -31.68
CA GLU A 506 15.82 -2.74 -31.59
C GLU A 506 15.44 -3.15 -30.17
N ALA A 507 16.40 -3.62 -29.36
CA ALA A 507 16.16 -4.05 -27.99
C ALA A 507 15.69 -2.89 -27.08
N THR A 508 16.24 -1.70 -27.29
CA THR A 508 15.88 -0.52 -26.48
C THR A 508 14.90 0.42 -27.20
N GLY A 509 14.74 0.26 -28.51
CA GLY A 509 13.96 1.20 -29.32
C GLY A 509 14.60 2.58 -29.39
N GLN A 510 15.92 2.63 -29.40
CA GLN A 510 16.70 3.84 -29.43
C GLN A 510 17.91 3.73 -30.37
N TYR A 511 18.44 4.86 -30.80
CA TYR A 511 19.74 4.89 -31.47
C TYR A 511 20.85 4.77 -30.44
N TYR A 512 21.78 3.84 -30.69
CA TYR A 512 22.92 3.55 -29.82
C TYR A 512 24.20 3.95 -30.49
N ALA A 513 25.10 4.60 -29.76
CA ALA A 513 26.43 4.94 -30.22
C ALA A 513 27.49 4.55 -29.17
N GLU A 514 28.66 4.21 -29.67
CA GLU A 514 29.80 3.81 -28.86
C GLU A 514 31.09 4.38 -29.49
N PHE A 515 31.99 4.84 -28.65
CA PHE A 515 33.31 5.29 -29.09
C PHE A 515 34.34 5.09 -27.99
N LYS A 516 35.62 5.12 -28.38
CA LYS A 516 36.74 5.02 -27.47
C LYS A 516 37.50 6.31 -27.43
N SER A 517 37.95 6.72 -26.26
CA SER A 517 38.76 7.92 -26.05
C SER A 517 39.56 7.78 -24.76
N SER A 518 40.86 8.11 -24.85
CA SER A 518 41.77 8.14 -23.68
C SER A 518 41.71 6.88 -22.78
N GLY A 519 41.64 5.69 -23.40
CA GLY A 519 41.62 4.42 -22.69
C GLY A 519 40.27 4.03 -22.07
N ALA A 520 39.22 4.80 -22.30
CA ALA A 520 37.87 4.51 -21.86
C ALA A 520 36.94 4.18 -23.03
N THR A 521 35.91 3.39 -22.77
CA THR A 521 34.81 3.15 -23.70
C THR A 521 33.61 3.99 -23.28
N TYR A 522 33.05 4.71 -24.24
CA TYR A 522 31.84 5.53 -24.00
C TYR A 522 30.65 4.94 -24.72
N LYS A 523 29.52 4.89 -24.04
CA LYS A 523 28.27 4.33 -24.54
C LYS A 523 27.13 5.32 -24.30
N ILE A 524 26.24 5.45 -25.26
CA ILE A 524 25.07 6.33 -25.15
C ILE A 524 23.91 5.75 -25.93
N TRP A 525 22.72 5.76 -25.31
CA TRP A 525 21.43 5.48 -25.94
C TRP A 525 20.73 6.82 -26.11
N LEU A 526 20.51 7.26 -27.34
CA LEU A 526 19.96 8.58 -27.61
C LEU A 526 18.45 8.63 -27.38
N GLU A 527 18.02 9.71 -26.73
CA GLU A 527 16.62 10.09 -26.74
C GLU A 527 16.41 11.16 -27.79
N GLU A 528 15.56 10.90 -28.76
CA GLU A 528 15.30 11.79 -29.88
C GLU A 528 13.87 11.54 -30.41
N GLU A 529 13.49 12.17 -31.52
CA GLU A 529 12.09 12.14 -31.99
C GLU A 529 11.58 10.74 -32.30
N THR A 530 12.41 9.85 -32.86
CA THR A 530 11.97 8.48 -33.22
C THR A 530 11.68 7.63 -31.97
N SER A 531 12.59 7.65 -31.01
CA SER A 531 12.41 6.89 -29.77
C SER A 531 11.24 7.46 -28.94
N LEU A 532 11.14 8.79 -28.89
CA LEU A 532 10.07 9.47 -28.18
C LEU A 532 8.70 9.15 -28.80
N LYS A 533 8.60 9.18 -30.12
CA LYS A 533 7.35 8.83 -30.83
C LYS A 533 6.88 7.44 -30.49
N LYS A 534 7.78 6.45 -30.43
CA LYS A 534 7.44 5.07 -30.06
C LYS A 534 6.91 4.97 -28.64
N LYS A 535 7.51 5.71 -27.71
CA LYS A 535 7.04 5.76 -26.32
C LYS A 535 5.68 6.44 -26.21
N LEU A 536 5.48 7.54 -26.93
CA LEU A 536 4.19 8.24 -26.97
C LEU A 536 3.07 7.37 -27.55
N GLU A 537 3.38 6.51 -28.53
CA GLU A 537 2.41 5.53 -29.05
C GLU A 537 1.97 4.52 -27.97
N VAL A 538 2.90 4.06 -27.14
CA VAL A 538 2.58 3.19 -25.99
C VAL A 538 1.63 3.88 -25.02
N VAL A 539 1.92 5.13 -24.69
CA VAL A 539 1.09 5.90 -23.75
C VAL A 539 -0.31 6.15 -24.33
N LYS A 540 -0.40 6.51 -25.59
CA LYS A 540 -1.69 6.74 -26.27
C LYS A 540 -2.55 5.49 -26.28
N LYS A 541 -1.99 4.32 -26.62
CA LYS A 541 -2.69 3.03 -26.63
C LYS A 541 -3.21 2.64 -25.25
N SER A 542 -2.52 3.07 -24.19
CA SER A 542 -2.88 2.76 -22.80
C SER A 542 -4.05 3.61 -22.30
N LYS A 543 -4.49 4.60 -23.05
CA LYS A 543 -5.60 5.51 -22.73
C LYS A 543 -5.45 6.20 -21.38
N THR A 544 -4.22 6.54 -21.01
CA THR A 544 -3.91 7.27 -19.79
C THR A 544 -4.34 8.74 -19.90
N ALA A 545 -4.26 9.46 -18.80
CA ALA A 545 -4.69 10.86 -18.70
C ALA A 545 -3.72 11.85 -19.37
N GLY A 546 -2.54 11.40 -19.76
CA GLY A 546 -1.60 12.28 -20.45
C GLY A 546 -0.15 11.89 -20.28
N VAL A 547 0.71 12.85 -20.61
CA VAL A 547 2.16 12.72 -20.61
C VAL A 547 2.82 13.85 -19.82
N ALA A 548 4.03 13.61 -19.36
CA ALA A 548 4.88 14.60 -18.73
C ALA A 548 6.32 14.41 -19.22
N PHE A 549 7.13 15.44 -19.11
CA PHE A 549 8.50 15.42 -19.64
C PHE A 549 9.50 16.04 -18.66
N TRP A 550 10.53 15.29 -18.32
CA TRP A 550 11.67 15.80 -17.58
C TRP A 550 12.84 16.05 -18.53
N LYS A 551 13.31 17.19 -18.72
CA LYS A 551 12.84 18.51 -18.27
C LYS A 551 12.89 19.50 -19.42
N LEU A 552 12.17 20.58 -19.29
CA LEU A 552 12.21 21.69 -20.24
C LEU A 552 13.64 22.26 -20.36
N GLY A 553 14.05 22.53 -21.58
CA GLY A 553 15.40 22.96 -21.90
C GLY A 553 16.30 21.83 -22.39
N PHE A 554 15.95 20.57 -22.16
CA PHE A 554 16.67 19.42 -22.69
C PHE A 554 16.19 18.98 -24.08
N GLU A 555 14.96 19.34 -24.44
CA GLU A 555 14.43 19.04 -25.77
C GLU A 555 14.93 20.00 -26.86
N ARG A 556 14.67 19.61 -28.08
CA ARG A 556 14.83 20.50 -29.25
C ARG A 556 13.46 21.10 -29.59
N ALA A 557 13.44 22.21 -30.33
CA ALA A 557 12.18 22.82 -30.76
C ALA A 557 11.32 21.85 -31.60
N VAL A 558 11.94 21.04 -32.45
CA VAL A 558 11.26 20.04 -33.28
C VAL A 558 10.63 18.90 -32.43
N THR A 559 11.14 18.65 -31.26
CA THR A 559 10.57 17.64 -30.34
C THR A 559 9.10 17.96 -30.04
N TRP A 560 8.75 19.23 -29.86
CA TRP A 560 7.39 19.64 -29.59
C TRP A 560 6.45 19.41 -30.78
N THR A 561 6.94 19.42 -32.01
CA THR A 561 6.15 19.03 -33.18
C THR A 561 5.80 17.53 -33.10
N THR A 562 6.77 16.69 -32.75
CA THR A 562 6.54 15.25 -32.55
C THR A 562 5.52 15.00 -31.45
N ILE A 563 5.63 15.71 -30.33
CA ILE A 563 4.69 15.61 -29.22
C ILE A 563 3.28 16.05 -29.65
N ALA A 564 3.17 17.21 -30.29
CA ALA A 564 1.89 17.74 -30.76
C ALA A 564 1.18 16.76 -31.69
N ASP A 565 1.91 16.16 -32.62
CA ASP A 565 1.32 15.15 -33.52
C ASP A 565 0.86 13.90 -32.78
N ALA A 566 1.64 13.46 -31.80
CA ALA A 566 1.32 12.26 -31.01
C ALA A 566 0.12 12.47 -30.08
N VAL A 567 -0.05 13.67 -29.49
CA VAL A 567 -1.16 13.94 -28.56
C VAL A 567 -2.41 14.44 -29.25
N ARG A 568 -2.36 14.61 -30.57
CA ARG A 568 -3.53 15.04 -31.34
C ARG A 568 -4.63 13.97 -31.25
N GLY A 569 -5.82 14.39 -30.88
CA GLY A 569 -6.99 13.51 -30.79
C GLY A 569 -7.06 12.60 -29.55
N TRP A 570 -6.25 12.91 -28.58
CA TRP A 570 -6.33 12.22 -27.28
C TRP A 570 -7.59 12.63 -26.51
#